data_f3e1d48bb7c3ec374a6a9cf0c158d2f6
#
_entry.id   f3e1d48bb7c3ec374a6a9cf0c158d2f6
#
_cell.length_a   1.000
_cell.length_b   1.000
_cell.length_c   1.000
_cell.angle_alpha   90.00
_cell.angle_beta   90.00
_cell.angle_gamma   90.00
#
_symmetry.space_group_name_H-M   'P 1'
#
loop_
_entity.id
_entity.type
_entity.pdbx_description
1 polymer ?
#
loop_
_entity_poly.entity_id
_entity_poly.type
_entity_poly.pdbx_seq_one_letter_code
_entity_poly.pdbx_strand_id
1 'polypeptide(L)'
;MGDLVCINDKFPSHTLEFYKQYGVSIPRNGKIYQIRGIEHVRGKVGVFLREIQNPEVPIQSMMKVIYKEPSFNISRFTTLLGEPISLEEFEIIEENETN
;
A
#
# COMPACT_ATOMS: atom_id res chain seq x y z
N MET A 1 4.07 13.82 7.16
CA MET A 1 3.60 12.55 7.63
C MET A 1 4.73 11.74 8.19
N GLY A 2 4.45 10.95 9.22
CA GLY A 2 5.50 10.21 9.90
C GLY A 2 6.07 9.07 9.09
N ASP A 3 7.19 8.57 9.55
CA ASP A 3 7.83 7.41 8.96
C ASP A 3 7.13 6.13 9.41
N LEU A 4 7.15 5.13 8.54
CA LEU A 4 6.58 3.82 8.81
C LEU A 4 7.67 2.76 8.74
N VAL A 5 7.52 1.71 9.53
CA VAL A 5 8.39 0.54 9.45
C VAL A 5 7.59 -0.62 8.91
N CYS A 6 8.11 -1.31 7.90
CA CYS A 6 7.48 -2.52 7.40
C CYS A 6 7.73 -3.65 8.40
N ILE A 7 6.66 -4.30 8.85
CA ILE A 7 6.74 -5.41 9.80
C ILE A 7 6.29 -6.73 9.19
N ASN A 8 5.76 -6.72 7.98
CA ASN A 8 5.28 -7.93 7.32
C ASN A 8 5.51 -7.82 5.82
N ASP A 9 6.53 -8.52 5.34
CA ASP A 9 6.83 -8.61 3.91
C ASP A 9 6.46 -10.00 3.34
N LYS A 10 5.59 -10.73 4.02
CA LYS A 10 5.12 -12.03 3.59
C LYS A 10 3.91 -11.89 2.69
N PHE A 11 3.99 -12.47 1.52
CA PHE A 11 2.91 -12.48 0.54
C PHE A 11 2.66 -13.92 0.09
N PRO A 12 1.42 -14.25 -0.30
CA PRO A 12 1.16 -15.57 -0.88
C PRO A 12 2.02 -15.78 -2.13
N SER A 13 2.37 -17.04 -2.41
CA SER A 13 3.25 -17.34 -3.55
C SER A 13 2.67 -16.87 -4.88
N HIS A 14 1.35 -17.00 -5.08
CA HIS A 14 0.73 -16.54 -6.32
C HIS A 14 0.82 -15.03 -6.48
N THR A 15 0.78 -14.28 -5.38
CA THR A 15 0.95 -12.83 -5.41
C THR A 15 2.38 -12.47 -5.79
N LEU A 16 3.37 -13.17 -5.20
CA LEU A 16 4.77 -12.92 -5.52
C LEU A 16 5.08 -13.22 -6.97
N GLU A 17 4.50 -14.29 -7.53
CA GLU A 17 4.68 -14.61 -8.93
C GLU A 17 4.10 -13.53 -9.84
N PHE A 18 2.91 -13.04 -9.49
CA PHE A 18 2.26 -11.95 -10.22
C PHE A 18 3.13 -10.69 -10.18
N TYR A 19 3.62 -10.33 -9.00
CA TYR A 19 4.48 -9.16 -8.84
C TYR A 19 5.77 -9.30 -9.63
N LYS A 20 6.38 -10.48 -9.60
CA LYS A 20 7.60 -10.73 -10.34
C LYS A 20 7.37 -10.57 -11.84
N GLN A 21 6.25 -11.06 -12.33
CA GLN A 21 5.90 -10.97 -13.74
C GLN A 21 5.80 -9.52 -14.22
N TYR A 22 5.26 -8.64 -13.38
CA TYR A 22 5.02 -7.24 -13.76
C TYR A 22 6.07 -6.27 -13.21
N GLY A 23 7.12 -6.77 -12.58
CA GLY A 23 8.19 -5.90 -12.08
C GLY A 23 7.82 -5.08 -10.86
N VAL A 24 6.92 -5.60 -10.03
CA VAL A 24 6.49 -4.91 -8.81
C VAL A 24 7.49 -5.16 -7.69
N SER A 25 7.94 -4.09 -7.04
CA SER A 25 8.79 -4.18 -5.86
C SER A 25 7.93 -4.12 -4.61
N ILE A 26 8.32 -4.87 -3.59
CA ILE A 26 7.57 -4.93 -2.33
C ILE A 26 8.37 -4.29 -1.20
N PRO A 27 7.67 -3.78 -0.16
CA PRO A 27 8.38 -3.28 1.02
C PRO A 27 9.07 -4.42 1.75
N ARG A 28 10.17 -4.11 2.38
CA ARG A 28 11.00 -5.09 3.09
C ARG A 28 10.88 -4.93 4.59
N ASN A 29 10.76 -6.04 5.27
CA ASN A 29 10.65 -6.09 6.72
C ASN A 29 11.83 -5.32 7.36
N GLY A 30 11.52 -4.43 8.29
CA GLY A 30 12.51 -3.65 9.02
C GLY A 30 12.93 -2.34 8.35
N LYS A 31 12.54 -2.11 7.10
CA LYS A 31 12.88 -0.87 6.42
C LYS A 31 11.86 0.22 6.69
N ILE A 32 12.31 1.46 6.61
CA ILE A 32 11.51 2.65 6.88
C ILE A 32 11.02 3.24 5.56
N TYR A 33 9.74 3.61 5.54
CA TYR A 33 9.10 4.17 4.35
C TYR A 33 8.25 5.37 4.72
N GLN A 34 7.92 6.19 3.72
CA GLN A 34 6.99 7.30 3.87
C GLN A 34 5.80 7.12 2.95
N ILE A 35 4.62 7.46 3.44
CA ILE A 35 3.39 7.36 2.65
C ILE A 35 3.31 8.55 1.70
N ARG A 36 3.03 8.29 0.41
CA ARG A 36 2.72 9.34 -0.56
C ARG A 36 1.25 9.34 -0.97
N GLY A 37 0.49 8.35 -0.56
CA GLY A 37 -0.93 8.29 -0.85
C GLY A 37 -1.58 7.09 -0.21
N ILE A 38 -2.90 7.12 -0.11
CA ILE A 38 -3.67 6.00 0.42
C ILE A 38 -4.86 5.74 -0.48
N GLU A 39 -5.40 4.52 -0.41
CA GLU A 39 -6.64 4.19 -1.08
C GLU A 39 -7.47 3.27 -0.18
N HIS A 40 -8.78 3.31 -0.35
CA HIS A 40 -9.69 2.42 0.34
C HIS A 40 -10.24 1.43 -0.66
N VAL A 41 -10.03 0.14 -0.40
CA VAL A 41 -10.50 -0.92 -1.28
C VAL A 41 -11.21 -1.96 -0.42
N ARG A 42 -12.53 -2.10 -0.63
CA ARG A 42 -13.33 -3.12 0.05
C ARG A 42 -13.16 -3.11 1.58
N GLY A 43 -13.19 -1.91 2.17
CA GLY A 43 -13.06 -1.76 3.62
C GLY A 43 -11.65 -1.90 4.15
N LYS A 44 -10.67 -2.04 3.26
CA LYS A 44 -9.26 -2.12 3.65
C LYS A 44 -8.53 -0.89 3.17
N VAL A 45 -7.47 -0.52 3.87
CA VAL A 45 -6.66 0.64 3.50
C VAL A 45 -5.34 0.17 2.91
N GLY A 46 -5.05 0.65 1.71
CA GLY A 46 -3.77 0.43 1.05
C GLY A 46 -2.96 1.70 1.05
N VAL A 47 -1.64 1.57 1.13
CA VAL A 47 -0.74 2.71 1.10
C VAL A 47 0.17 2.63 -0.10
N PHE A 48 0.50 3.81 -0.64
CA PHE A 48 1.53 3.98 -1.66
C PHE A 48 2.74 4.61 -0.98
N LEU A 49 3.93 4.12 -1.32
CA LEU A 49 5.15 4.52 -0.64
C LEU A 49 5.98 5.44 -1.52
N ARG A 50 6.66 6.39 -0.88
CA ARG A 50 7.52 7.32 -1.59
C ARG A 50 8.73 6.62 -2.20
N GLU A 51 9.28 5.65 -1.47
CA GLU A 51 10.51 4.95 -1.86
C GLU A 51 10.28 3.86 -2.91
N ILE A 52 9.04 3.42 -3.07
CA ILE A 52 8.69 2.37 -4.03
C ILE A 52 7.58 2.90 -4.94
N GLN A 53 7.92 3.13 -6.20
CA GLN A 53 6.94 3.53 -7.21
C GLN A 53 6.85 2.41 -8.22
N ASN A 54 5.75 1.67 -8.15
CA ASN A 54 5.56 0.49 -8.97
C ASN A 54 4.86 0.82 -10.28
N PRO A 55 5.03 -0.03 -11.30
CA PRO A 55 4.27 0.13 -12.55
C PRO A 55 2.79 -0.18 -12.31
N GLU A 56 1.95 0.28 -13.23
CA GLU A 56 0.55 -0.11 -13.24
C GLU A 56 0.43 -1.56 -13.69
N VAL A 57 -0.41 -2.32 -13.00
CA VAL A 57 -0.63 -3.72 -13.31
C VAL A 57 -2.10 -3.98 -13.55
N PRO A 58 -2.46 -5.03 -14.31
CA PRO A 58 -3.86 -5.35 -14.58
C PRO A 58 -4.53 -5.90 -13.32
N ILE A 59 -5.67 -5.30 -12.97
CA ILE A 59 -6.46 -5.71 -11.81
C ILE A 59 -7.90 -5.92 -12.25
N GLN A 60 -8.46 -7.06 -11.88
CA GLN A 60 -9.86 -7.36 -12.19
C GLN A 60 -10.76 -6.51 -11.30
N SER A 61 -11.65 -5.75 -11.90
CA SER A 61 -12.58 -4.89 -11.17
C SER A 61 -13.93 -4.90 -11.87
N MET A 62 -14.96 -5.39 -11.18
CA MET A 62 -16.35 -5.36 -11.65
C MET A 62 -16.52 -5.77 -13.12
N MET A 63 -16.03 -6.95 -13.46
CA MET A 63 -16.14 -7.55 -14.80
C MET A 63 -15.28 -6.90 -15.87
N LYS A 64 -14.36 -6.04 -15.48
CA LYS A 64 -13.41 -5.47 -16.43
C LYS A 64 -12.02 -5.42 -15.79
N VAL A 65 -11.02 -5.27 -16.64
CA VAL A 65 -9.63 -5.15 -16.20
C VAL A 65 -9.24 -3.68 -16.22
N ILE A 66 -8.72 -3.20 -15.10
CA ILE A 66 -8.15 -1.86 -15.02
C ILE A 66 -6.67 -1.98 -14.73
N TYR A 67 -5.91 -0.96 -15.10
CA TYR A 67 -4.48 -0.91 -14.83
C TYR A 67 -4.22 0.14 -13.78
N LYS A 68 -3.59 -0.25 -12.68
CA LYS A 68 -3.25 0.68 -11.60
C LYS A 68 -2.03 0.18 -10.84
N GLU A 69 -1.37 1.11 -10.16
CA GLU A 69 -0.27 0.76 -9.27
C GLU A 69 -0.84 0.01 -8.07
N PRO A 70 -0.24 -1.14 -7.67
CA PRO A 70 -0.71 -1.84 -6.48
C PRO A 70 -0.32 -1.08 -5.22
N SER A 71 -1.26 -1.01 -4.27
CA SER A 71 -0.99 -0.49 -2.94
C SER A 71 -0.67 -1.65 -2.00
N PHE A 72 -0.14 -1.32 -0.82
CA PHE A 72 0.16 -2.32 0.20
C PHE A 72 -0.73 -2.09 1.41
N ASN A 73 -1.27 -3.18 1.97
CA ASN A 73 -2.16 -3.08 3.12
C ASN A 73 -1.44 -2.37 4.27
N ILE A 74 -2.11 -1.39 4.86
CA ILE A 74 -1.51 -0.60 5.94
C ILE A 74 -1.14 -1.45 7.16
N SER A 75 -1.78 -2.62 7.33
CA SER A 75 -1.46 -3.52 8.44
C SER A 75 -0.05 -4.12 8.34
N ARG A 76 0.62 -3.95 7.20
CA ARG A 76 2.00 -4.39 7.03
C ARG A 76 3.01 -3.46 7.67
N PHE A 77 2.55 -2.34 8.24
CA PHE A 77 3.41 -1.27 8.76
C PHE A 77 3.01 -0.87 10.16
N THR A 78 3.98 -0.32 10.88
CA THR A 78 3.75 0.33 12.18
C THR A 78 4.48 1.67 12.18
N THR A 79 4.24 2.46 13.24
CA THR A 79 5.07 3.64 13.50
C THR A 79 6.46 3.19 13.93
N LEU A 80 7.39 4.13 14.02
CA LEU A 80 8.75 3.81 14.49
C LEU A 80 8.76 3.26 15.90
N LEU A 81 7.73 3.57 16.70
CA LEU A 81 7.60 3.07 18.07
C LEU A 81 6.90 1.71 18.14
N GLY A 82 6.54 1.14 16.98
CA GLY A 82 5.88 -0.16 16.93
C GLY A 82 4.37 -0.11 17.16
N GLU A 83 3.77 1.06 17.11
CA GLU A 83 2.34 1.21 17.30
C GLU A 83 1.58 1.13 15.97
N PRO A 84 0.30 0.72 16.00
CA PRO A 84 -0.52 0.76 14.80
C PRO A 84 -0.61 2.18 14.25
N ILE A 85 -0.74 2.27 12.92
CA ILE A 85 -0.81 3.57 12.28
C ILE A 85 -2.20 4.17 12.43
N SER A 86 -2.26 5.42 12.90
CA SER A 86 -3.51 6.15 12.98
C SER A 86 -3.88 6.68 11.60
N LEU A 87 -5.12 6.44 11.19
CA LEU A 87 -5.60 6.86 9.89
C LEU A 87 -6.39 8.16 9.92
N GLU A 88 -6.62 8.72 11.10
CA GLU A 88 -7.47 9.91 11.23
C GLU A 88 -7.00 11.04 10.33
N GLU A 89 -5.70 11.31 10.34
CA GLU A 89 -5.14 12.39 9.53
C GLU A 89 -5.30 12.10 8.04
N PHE A 90 -5.07 10.85 7.63
CA PHE A 90 -5.18 10.46 6.23
C PHE A 90 -6.62 10.43 5.76
N GLU A 91 -7.54 10.01 6.60
CA GLU A 91 -8.96 9.98 6.28
C GLU A 91 -9.51 11.39 6.08
N ILE A 92 -9.08 12.33 6.89
CA ILE A 92 -9.49 13.72 6.73
C ILE A 92 -9.03 14.28 5.38
N ILE A 93 -7.79 13.99 5.00
CA ILE A 93 -7.25 14.42 3.71
C ILE A 93 -8.07 13.80 2.57
N GLU A 94 -8.39 12.53 2.68
CA GLU A 94 -9.16 11.84 1.66
C GLU A 94 -10.56 12.41 1.53
N GLU A 95 -11.23 12.70 2.63
CA GLU A 95 -12.56 13.32 2.60
C GLU A 95 -12.52 14.66 1.88
N ASN A 96 -11.48 15.44 2.11
CA ASN A 96 -11.33 16.72 1.45
C ASN A 96 -11.17 16.56 -0.05
N GLU A 97 -10.52 15.51 -0.49
CA GLU A 97 -10.35 15.22 -1.91
C GLU A 97 -11.66 14.82 -2.57
N THR A 98 -12.53 14.15 -1.84
CA THR A 98 -13.80 13.68 -2.40
C THR A 98 -14.86 14.78 -2.43
N ASN A 99 -14.67 15.83 -1.70
CA ASN A 99 -15.58 16.95 -1.68
C ASN A 99 -15.25 17.98 -2.77
#